data_f380d5b2810df85cdcd835da2bc693b1
#
_entry.id   f380d5b2810df85cdcd835da2bc693b1
#
_cell.length_a   1.000
_cell.length_b   1.000
_cell.length_c   1.000
_cell.angle_alpha   90.00
_cell.angle_beta   90.00
_cell.angle_gamma   90.00
#
_symmetry.space_group_name_H-M   'P 1'
#
loop_
_entity.id
_entity.type
_entity.pdbx_description
1 polymer ?
#
loop_
_entity_poly.entity_id
_entity_poly.type
_entity_poly.pdbx_seq_one_letter_code
_entity_poly.pdbx_strand_id
1 'polypeptide(L)'
;MVEQLAQILRLLGDETRLRILVLLSKHPLNVSELTSILGVAQSGVSRHLGHLRKLGLIQEQKAGVWTYYQLSGPEIGDEQLKLLWSYVHHQLGELEDPFNDQVRLQEVIRQRELGGPGLNERLLEPGQTWYAWSRLLGMLIRFYRPGRMTPENTGEGLVMLDLGCGDGSLTVEMSRFAERVIGVDYNPELLASARQRMDRLGLEHVTLLAEDVGSLSLEPQSVDVAVFSQSLHHLDDPFSGIRQAYRLLRPGGLLAVMELAAHDQLWVLEKLKHKWPGFEQEHLLKMMQEAGFSGLKEEILPQSRGELFQVILAMGVRD
;
A
#
# COMPACT_ATOMS: atom_id res chain seq x y z
N MET A 1 2.62 -36.83 -28.69
CA MET A 1 3.72 -37.09 -27.76
C MET A 1 4.90 -36.12 -27.94
N VAL A 2 5.62 -36.09 -29.09
CA VAL A 2 6.73 -35.12 -29.31
C VAL A 2 6.26 -33.64 -29.17
N GLU A 3 5.10 -33.34 -29.71
CA GLU A 3 4.53 -31.99 -29.71
C GLU A 3 4.16 -31.49 -28.30
N GLN A 4 3.63 -32.36 -27.45
CA GLN A 4 3.33 -32.03 -26.02
C GLN A 4 4.62 -31.85 -25.23
N LEU A 5 5.59 -32.70 -25.38
CA LEU A 5 6.91 -32.57 -24.74
C LEU A 5 7.60 -31.27 -25.16
N ALA A 6 7.58 -30.95 -26.46
CA ALA A 6 8.16 -29.72 -26.97
C ALA A 6 7.45 -28.47 -26.46
N GLN A 7 6.14 -28.55 -26.26
CA GLN A 7 5.36 -27.46 -25.66
C GLN A 7 5.74 -27.23 -24.19
N ILE A 8 5.92 -28.29 -23.41
CA ILE A 8 6.29 -28.19 -21.99
C ILE A 8 7.72 -27.66 -21.85
N LEU A 9 8.66 -28.16 -22.61
CA LEU A 9 10.04 -27.67 -22.61
C LEU A 9 10.12 -26.19 -22.99
N ARG A 10 9.32 -25.74 -23.98
CA ARG A 10 9.21 -24.32 -24.33
C ARG A 10 8.58 -23.48 -23.19
N LEU A 11 7.63 -24.06 -22.47
CA LEU A 11 6.99 -23.38 -21.34
C LEU A 11 7.93 -23.30 -20.12
N LEU A 12 8.68 -24.34 -19.82
CA LEU A 12 9.65 -24.35 -18.73
C LEU A 12 10.97 -23.64 -19.10
N GLY A 13 11.27 -23.43 -20.39
CA GLY A 13 12.45 -22.70 -20.85
C GLY A 13 12.37 -21.17 -20.69
N ASP A 14 11.35 -20.64 -20.03
CA ASP A 14 11.22 -19.21 -19.73
C ASP A 14 11.68 -18.92 -18.29
N GLU A 15 12.66 -18.05 -18.14
CA GLU A 15 13.27 -17.71 -16.86
C GLU A 15 12.25 -17.20 -15.82
N THR A 16 11.32 -16.32 -16.23
CA THR A 16 10.31 -15.78 -15.32
C THR A 16 9.39 -16.88 -14.81
N ARG A 17 9.02 -17.86 -15.64
CA ARG A 17 8.20 -19.00 -15.21
C ARG A 17 8.94 -19.91 -14.24
N LEU A 18 10.22 -20.16 -14.47
CA LEU A 18 11.04 -20.92 -13.51
C LEU A 18 11.13 -20.19 -12.17
N ARG A 19 11.38 -18.89 -12.15
CA ARG A 19 11.39 -18.07 -10.94
C ARG A 19 10.04 -18.13 -10.21
N ILE A 20 8.90 -18.04 -10.94
CA ILE A 20 7.57 -18.22 -10.34
C ILE A 20 7.44 -19.59 -9.68
N LEU A 21 7.85 -20.66 -10.35
CA LEU A 21 7.77 -22.02 -9.80
C LEU A 21 8.64 -22.17 -8.54
N VAL A 22 9.86 -21.62 -8.54
CA VAL A 22 10.74 -21.60 -7.35
C VAL A 22 10.08 -20.89 -6.18
N LEU A 23 9.45 -19.74 -6.41
CA LEU A 23 8.75 -18.98 -5.37
C LEU A 23 7.54 -19.75 -4.83
N LEU A 24 6.71 -20.29 -5.73
CA LEU A 24 5.50 -21.05 -5.39
C LEU A 24 5.79 -22.42 -4.76
N SER A 25 7.01 -22.97 -4.93
CA SER A 25 7.42 -24.18 -4.21
C SER A 25 7.66 -23.93 -2.73
N LYS A 26 7.91 -22.68 -2.34
CA LYS A 26 8.20 -22.31 -0.96
C LYS A 26 6.97 -21.76 -0.23
N HIS A 27 6.20 -20.92 -0.88
CA HIS A 27 5.01 -20.29 -0.30
C HIS A 27 3.91 -20.04 -1.33
N PRO A 28 2.63 -20.16 -0.95
CA PRO A 28 1.53 -19.66 -1.75
C PRO A 28 1.66 -18.14 -1.90
N LEU A 29 1.57 -17.63 -3.14
CA LEU A 29 1.70 -16.21 -3.45
C LEU A 29 0.59 -15.78 -4.40
N ASN A 30 0.16 -14.54 -4.29
CA ASN A 30 -0.77 -13.96 -5.25
C ASN A 30 -0.04 -13.15 -6.34
N VAL A 31 -0.82 -12.63 -7.30
CA VAL A 31 -0.24 -11.90 -8.46
C VAL A 31 0.57 -10.69 -8.04
N SER A 32 0.09 -9.92 -7.07
CA SER A 32 0.75 -8.69 -6.62
C SER A 32 2.08 -8.98 -5.93
N GLU A 33 2.12 -10.00 -5.07
CA GLU A 33 3.35 -10.45 -4.42
C GLU A 33 4.38 -10.95 -5.43
N LEU A 34 3.95 -11.77 -6.37
CA LEU A 34 4.82 -12.23 -7.46
C LEU A 34 5.33 -11.05 -8.30
N THR A 35 4.49 -10.06 -8.58
CA THR A 35 4.89 -8.84 -9.29
C THR A 35 5.98 -8.09 -8.55
N SER A 36 5.80 -7.91 -7.23
CA SER A 36 6.77 -7.23 -6.37
C SER A 36 8.10 -7.98 -6.28
N ILE A 37 8.05 -9.30 -6.08
CA ILE A 37 9.25 -10.12 -5.95
C ILE A 37 10.03 -10.16 -7.27
N LEU A 38 9.33 -10.39 -8.38
CA LEU A 38 9.96 -10.59 -9.68
C LEU A 38 10.40 -9.31 -10.39
N GLY A 39 9.80 -8.16 -10.02
CA GLY A 39 10.01 -6.89 -10.73
C GLY A 39 9.44 -6.88 -12.16
N VAL A 40 8.42 -7.69 -12.43
CA VAL A 40 7.80 -7.86 -13.74
C VAL A 40 6.38 -7.30 -13.71
N ALA A 41 5.93 -6.66 -14.78
CA ALA A 41 4.58 -6.10 -14.86
C ALA A 41 3.49 -7.14 -14.55
N GLN A 42 2.45 -6.73 -13.83
CA GLN A 42 1.35 -7.61 -13.39
C GLN A 42 0.70 -8.40 -14.54
N SER A 43 0.52 -7.77 -15.71
CA SER A 43 0.00 -8.44 -16.92
C SER A 43 0.92 -9.57 -17.41
N GLY A 44 2.24 -9.40 -17.24
CA GLY A 44 3.24 -10.43 -17.54
C GLY A 44 3.11 -11.61 -16.58
N VAL A 45 3.09 -11.33 -15.26
CA VAL A 45 2.90 -12.35 -14.21
C VAL A 45 1.61 -13.13 -14.44
N SER A 46 0.48 -12.44 -14.64
CA SER A 46 -0.83 -13.07 -14.88
C SER A 46 -0.80 -13.99 -16.10
N ARG A 47 -0.11 -13.61 -17.18
CA ARG A 47 0.07 -14.44 -18.38
C ARG A 47 0.89 -15.70 -18.09
N HIS A 48 2.01 -15.58 -17.37
CA HIS A 48 2.83 -16.72 -16.97
C HIS A 48 2.06 -17.68 -16.08
N LEU A 49 1.33 -17.18 -15.08
CA LEU A 49 0.45 -17.98 -14.22
C LEU A 49 -0.63 -18.72 -15.03
N GLY A 50 -1.26 -18.03 -15.98
CA GLY A 50 -2.23 -18.65 -16.89
C GLY A 50 -1.65 -19.82 -17.70
N HIS A 51 -0.41 -19.73 -18.13
CA HIS A 51 0.29 -20.83 -18.82
C HIS A 51 0.61 -21.99 -17.87
N LEU A 52 1.14 -21.71 -16.69
CA LEU A 52 1.48 -22.72 -15.68
C LEU A 52 0.22 -23.47 -15.18
N ARG A 53 -0.88 -22.75 -14.99
CA ARG A 53 -2.17 -23.34 -14.60
C ARG A 53 -2.73 -24.28 -15.67
N LYS A 54 -2.67 -23.90 -16.95
CA LYS A 54 -3.10 -24.77 -18.06
C LYS A 54 -2.35 -26.09 -18.14
N LEU A 55 -1.13 -26.13 -17.63
CA LEU A 55 -0.33 -27.35 -17.51
C LEU A 55 -0.57 -28.12 -16.21
N GLY A 56 -1.41 -27.61 -15.32
CA GLY A 56 -1.62 -28.20 -14.00
C GLY A 56 -0.41 -28.13 -13.05
N LEU A 57 0.58 -27.25 -13.33
CA LEU A 57 1.78 -27.11 -12.49
C LEU A 57 1.51 -26.25 -11.26
N ILE A 58 0.48 -25.44 -11.31
CA ILE A 58 0.01 -24.60 -10.20
C ILE A 58 -1.49 -24.69 -10.06
N GLN A 59 -1.97 -24.52 -8.86
CA GLN A 59 -3.41 -24.42 -8.54
C GLN A 59 -3.73 -23.09 -7.87
N GLU A 60 -5.00 -22.68 -8.00
CA GLU A 60 -5.55 -21.46 -7.40
C GLU A 60 -6.29 -21.81 -6.11
N GLN A 61 -6.03 -21.02 -5.08
CA GLN A 61 -6.78 -21.06 -3.82
C GLN A 61 -7.35 -19.66 -3.53
N LYS A 62 -8.67 -19.57 -3.45
CA LYS A 62 -9.32 -18.31 -3.05
C LYS A 62 -9.27 -18.16 -1.53
N ALA A 63 -8.83 -16.99 -1.07
CA ALA A 63 -8.84 -16.59 0.33
C ALA A 63 -9.37 -15.15 0.41
N GLY A 64 -10.64 -15.00 0.77
CA GLY A 64 -11.34 -13.71 0.75
C GLY A 64 -11.40 -13.14 -0.68
N VAL A 65 -10.93 -11.91 -0.84
CA VAL A 65 -10.85 -11.22 -2.13
C VAL A 65 -9.65 -11.64 -2.98
N TRP A 66 -8.74 -12.44 -2.42
CA TRP A 66 -7.47 -12.83 -3.02
C TRP A 66 -7.51 -14.21 -3.65
N THR A 67 -6.76 -14.35 -4.75
CA THR A 67 -6.43 -15.65 -5.35
C THR A 67 -4.94 -15.89 -5.15
N TYR A 68 -4.62 -16.87 -4.32
CA TYR A 68 -3.27 -17.36 -4.13
C TYR A 68 -2.98 -18.49 -5.10
N TYR A 69 -1.76 -18.53 -5.57
CA TYR A 69 -1.25 -19.59 -6.41
C TYR A 69 -0.28 -20.41 -5.58
N GLN A 70 -0.33 -21.70 -5.73
CA GLN A 70 0.60 -22.63 -5.09
C GLN A 70 1.02 -23.71 -6.08
N LEU A 71 2.17 -24.29 -5.82
CA LEU A 71 2.64 -25.39 -6.65
C LEU A 71 1.68 -26.58 -6.53
N SER A 72 1.37 -27.20 -7.66
CA SER A 72 0.69 -28.48 -7.72
C SER A 72 1.45 -29.41 -8.64
N GLY A 73 1.25 -30.70 -8.51
CA GLY A 73 1.78 -31.64 -9.49
C GLY A 73 0.81 -31.78 -10.66
N PRO A 74 1.25 -32.12 -11.87
CA PRO A 74 0.35 -32.44 -12.96
C PRO A 74 -0.51 -33.64 -12.57
N GLU A 75 -1.84 -33.46 -12.54
CA GLU A 75 -2.82 -34.56 -12.40
C GLU A 75 -2.88 -35.44 -13.65
N ILE A 76 -1.93 -35.29 -14.55
CA ILE A 76 -1.98 -35.80 -15.91
C ILE A 76 -1.57 -37.26 -15.92
N GLY A 77 -2.36 -38.09 -16.60
CA GLY A 77 -2.16 -39.51 -16.84
C GLY A 77 -0.94 -39.91 -17.68
N ASP A 78 -0.04 -38.95 -18.00
CA ASP A 78 1.17 -39.20 -18.76
C ASP A 78 2.35 -39.37 -17.81
N GLU A 79 2.82 -40.61 -17.65
CA GLU A 79 3.95 -40.97 -16.80
C GLU A 79 5.26 -40.24 -17.17
N GLN A 80 5.46 -39.95 -18.46
CA GLN A 80 6.66 -39.24 -18.90
C GLN A 80 6.68 -37.79 -18.44
N LEU A 81 5.50 -37.17 -18.40
CA LEU A 81 5.32 -35.83 -17.87
C LEU A 81 5.55 -35.78 -16.36
N LYS A 82 5.09 -36.78 -15.63
CA LYS A 82 5.33 -36.90 -14.20
C LYS A 82 6.81 -37.07 -13.88
N LEU A 83 7.53 -37.85 -14.68
CA LEU A 83 8.98 -38.03 -14.51
C LEU A 83 9.74 -36.72 -14.80
N LEU A 84 9.42 -36.03 -15.89
CA LEU A 84 10.00 -34.72 -16.18
C LEU A 84 9.72 -33.72 -15.10
N TRP A 85 8.47 -33.65 -14.62
CA TRP A 85 8.08 -32.75 -13.55
C TRP A 85 8.79 -33.09 -12.22
N SER A 86 8.92 -34.33 -11.86
CA SER A 86 9.64 -34.75 -10.64
C SER A 86 11.09 -34.29 -10.68
N TYR A 87 11.75 -34.41 -11.83
CA TYR A 87 13.09 -33.90 -12.02
C TYR A 87 13.17 -32.38 -11.90
N VAL A 88 12.30 -31.63 -12.61
CA VAL A 88 12.24 -30.17 -12.52
C VAL A 88 11.96 -29.73 -11.10
N HIS A 89 10.97 -30.33 -10.44
CA HIS A 89 10.58 -30.02 -9.07
C HIS A 89 11.75 -30.21 -8.08
N HIS A 90 12.52 -31.27 -8.25
CA HIS A 90 13.72 -31.51 -7.44
C HIS A 90 14.77 -30.40 -7.65
N GLN A 91 14.97 -29.97 -8.89
CA GLN A 91 15.94 -28.93 -9.23
C GLN A 91 15.51 -27.54 -8.74
N LEU A 92 14.19 -27.24 -8.60
CA LEU A 92 13.73 -25.93 -8.17
C LEU A 92 14.32 -25.49 -6.81
N GLY A 93 14.64 -26.45 -5.92
CA GLY A 93 15.25 -26.19 -4.62
C GLY A 93 16.72 -25.82 -4.65
N GLU A 94 17.41 -26.19 -5.73
CA GLU A 94 18.87 -26.05 -5.89
C GLU A 94 19.27 -24.93 -6.87
N LEU A 95 18.29 -24.28 -7.51
CA LEU A 95 18.56 -23.19 -8.45
C LEU A 95 19.18 -21.99 -7.73
N GLU A 96 20.24 -21.46 -8.32
CA GLU A 96 20.81 -20.17 -7.91
C GLU A 96 19.76 -19.06 -8.02
N ASP A 97 19.84 -18.07 -7.15
CA ASP A 97 18.97 -16.90 -7.12
C ASP A 97 19.71 -15.61 -7.50
N PRO A 98 20.10 -15.45 -8.78
CA PRO A 98 20.86 -14.29 -9.24
C PRO A 98 20.07 -12.97 -9.16
N PHE A 99 18.76 -13.06 -8.96
CA PHE A 99 17.87 -11.89 -8.87
C PHE A 99 17.52 -11.49 -7.43
N ASN A 100 18.01 -12.21 -6.42
CA ASN A 100 17.66 -12.02 -5.01
C ASN A 100 16.14 -12.14 -4.73
N ASP A 101 15.44 -13.00 -5.47
CA ASP A 101 14.01 -13.23 -5.31
C ASP A 101 13.67 -13.80 -3.93
N GLN A 102 14.57 -14.62 -3.36
CA GLN A 102 14.38 -15.20 -2.04
C GLN A 102 14.45 -14.15 -0.93
N VAL A 103 15.32 -13.16 -1.05
CA VAL A 103 15.40 -12.05 -0.09
C VAL A 103 14.09 -11.26 -0.11
N ARG A 104 13.57 -10.95 -1.31
CA ARG A 104 12.27 -10.27 -1.47
C ARG A 104 11.10 -11.13 -0.99
N LEU A 105 11.15 -12.45 -1.22
CA LEU A 105 10.15 -13.39 -0.68
C LEU A 105 10.11 -13.35 0.85
N GLN A 106 11.27 -13.39 1.52
CA GLN A 106 11.33 -13.33 2.98
C GLN A 106 10.74 -12.02 3.51
N GLU A 107 11.00 -10.90 2.82
CA GLU A 107 10.39 -9.62 3.19
C GLU A 107 8.86 -9.65 3.02
N VAL A 108 8.34 -10.23 1.94
CA VAL A 108 6.89 -10.44 1.73
C VAL A 108 6.28 -11.28 2.85
N ILE A 109 6.91 -12.40 3.21
CA ILE A 109 6.42 -13.28 4.28
C ILE A 109 6.49 -12.58 5.63
N ARG A 110 7.59 -11.88 5.94
CA ARG A 110 7.74 -11.08 7.15
C ARG A 110 6.64 -10.03 7.28
N GLN A 111 6.28 -9.37 6.20
CA GLN A 111 5.19 -8.39 6.17
C GLN A 111 3.83 -9.03 6.46
N ARG A 112 3.57 -10.24 5.94
CA ARG A 112 2.35 -11.01 6.28
C ARG A 112 2.29 -11.35 7.77
N GLU A 113 3.41 -11.84 8.34
CA GLU A 113 3.51 -12.25 9.76
C GLU A 113 3.36 -11.05 10.71
N LEU A 114 3.77 -9.86 10.26
CA LEU A 114 3.62 -8.62 11.01
C LEU A 114 2.16 -8.13 11.09
N GLY A 115 1.20 -8.87 10.50
CA GLY A 115 -0.24 -8.57 10.63
C GLY A 115 -0.65 -7.24 10.02
N GLY A 116 0.17 -6.72 9.09
CA GLY A 116 -0.30 -5.66 8.20
C GLY A 116 -1.37 -6.20 7.27
N PRO A 117 -2.27 -5.37 6.73
CA PRO A 117 -2.95 -5.71 5.50
C PRO A 117 -1.86 -6.23 4.57
N GLY A 118 -2.05 -7.42 4.04
CA GLY A 118 -0.95 -8.11 3.36
C GLY A 118 -0.33 -7.16 2.35
N LEU A 119 0.95 -7.33 2.05
CA LEU A 119 1.68 -6.57 1.02
C LEU A 119 0.80 -6.28 -0.22
N ASN A 120 -0.24 -7.01 -0.36
CA ASN A 120 -1.28 -7.02 -1.37
C ASN A 120 -2.23 -5.83 -1.33
N GLU A 121 -2.67 -5.40 -0.17
CA GLU A 121 -3.48 -4.18 -0.06
C GLU A 121 -2.60 -2.97 -0.32
N ARG A 122 -1.34 -3.00 0.16
CA ARG A 122 -0.37 -1.91 -0.10
C ARG A 122 0.13 -1.85 -1.54
N LEU A 123 0.23 -3.00 -2.24
CA LEU A 123 0.63 -3.02 -3.65
C LEU A 123 -0.56 -2.78 -4.59
N LEU A 124 -1.78 -2.94 -4.10
CA LEU A 124 -3.01 -2.59 -4.82
C LEU A 124 -3.57 -1.24 -4.40
N GLU A 125 -3.11 -0.67 -3.28
CA GLU A 125 -3.34 0.74 -3.01
C GLU A 125 -2.42 1.54 -3.92
N PRO A 126 -2.98 2.08 -5.00
CA PRO A 126 -2.21 2.82 -5.98
C PRO A 126 -1.56 4.01 -5.29
N GLY A 127 -0.27 4.20 -5.48
CA GLY A 127 0.43 5.38 -5.00
C GLY A 127 1.09 5.31 -3.63
N GLN A 128 1.04 4.20 -2.91
CA GLN A 128 1.85 3.99 -1.69
C GLN A 128 3.30 3.63 -2.05
N THR A 129 3.97 4.50 -2.77
CA THR A 129 5.38 4.32 -3.04
C THR A 129 6.21 4.96 -1.93
N TRP A 130 7.37 4.37 -1.60
CA TRP A 130 8.37 5.00 -0.72
C TRP A 130 8.75 6.40 -1.19
N TYR A 131 8.66 6.64 -2.49
CA TYR A 131 8.90 7.94 -3.08
C TYR A 131 7.84 8.96 -2.65
N ALA A 132 6.54 8.62 -2.71
CA ALA A 132 5.47 9.49 -2.27
C ALA A 132 5.58 9.82 -0.77
N TRP A 133 5.85 8.82 0.07
CA TRP A 133 6.07 9.02 1.50
C TRP A 133 7.31 9.85 1.79
N SER A 134 8.42 9.63 1.10
CA SER A 134 9.63 10.44 1.28
C SER A 134 9.42 11.90 0.88
N ARG A 135 8.61 12.16 -0.16
CA ARG A 135 8.21 13.51 -0.55
C ARG A 135 7.32 14.15 0.51
N LEU A 136 6.30 13.43 0.99
CA LEU A 136 5.44 13.88 2.08
C LEU A 136 6.26 14.25 3.32
N LEU A 137 7.11 13.35 3.80
CA LEU A 137 7.98 13.61 4.95
C LEU A 137 8.94 14.79 4.71
N GLY A 138 9.52 14.88 3.51
CA GLY A 138 10.36 16.02 3.13
C GLY A 138 9.62 17.35 3.13
N MET A 139 8.33 17.36 2.79
CA MET A 139 7.47 18.53 2.89
C MET A 139 7.19 18.88 4.35
N LEU A 140 6.85 17.90 5.18
CA LEU A 140 6.63 18.08 6.62
C LEU A 140 7.88 18.65 7.31
N ILE A 141 9.07 18.10 7.05
CA ILE A 141 10.34 18.58 7.61
C ILE A 141 10.64 20.04 7.18
N ARG A 142 10.35 20.40 5.93
CA ARG A 142 10.53 21.79 5.45
C ARG A 142 9.58 22.77 6.10
N PHE A 143 8.36 22.33 6.41
CA PHE A 143 7.38 23.12 7.13
C PHE A 143 7.86 23.37 8.58
N TYR A 144 8.46 22.35 9.19
CA TYR A 144 9.04 22.37 10.53
C TYR A 144 10.43 23.00 10.60
N ARG A 145 10.70 24.10 9.89
CA ARG A 145 11.97 24.81 10.08
C ARG A 145 12.11 25.26 11.55
N PRO A 146 13.32 25.08 12.17
CA PRO A 146 13.61 25.65 13.47
C PRO A 146 13.29 27.14 13.48
N GLY A 147 12.39 27.57 14.36
CA GLY A 147 11.96 28.97 14.50
C GLY A 147 10.53 29.29 14.05
N ARG A 148 9.80 28.36 13.39
CA ARG A 148 8.38 28.57 13.05
C ARG A 148 7.43 27.90 14.04
N MET A 149 7.84 26.76 14.60
CA MET A 149 7.19 26.07 15.71
C MET A 149 8.30 25.62 16.66
N THR A 150 8.68 26.47 17.59
CA THR A 150 9.49 26.05 18.72
C THR A 150 8.53 25.56 19.81
N PRO A 151 8.88 24.49 20.54
CA PRO A 151 8.12 24.06 21.73
C PRO A 151 7.94 25.19 22.76
N GLU A 152 8.75 26.23 22.65
CA GLU A 152 8.72 27.42 23.52
C GLU A 152 7.43 28.25 23.37
N ASN A 153 6.70 28.13 22.26
CA ASN A 153 5.48 28.90 22.03
C ASN A 153 4.18 28.20 22.45
N THR A 154 4.18 26.90 22.68
CA THR A 154 2.97 26.14 23.07
C THR A 154 3.10 25.40 24.38
N GLY A 155 4.33 25.16 24.88
CA GLY A 155 4.55 24.32 26.08
C GLY A 155 4.21 22.84 25.87
N GLU A 156 3.73 22.49 24.68
CA GLU A 156 3.34 21.15 24.28
C GLU A 156 4.13 20.77 23.01
N GLY A 157 4.59 19.53 22.92
CA GLY A 157 5.27 19.02 21.72
C GLY A 157 4.31 18.83 20.53
N LEU A 158 4.88 18.47 19.40
CA LEU A 158 4.17 18.30 18.14
C LEU A 158 3.07 17.23 18.24
N VAL A 159 1.84 17.59 17.92
CA VAL A 159 0.68 16.68 17.82
C VAL A 159 0.32 16.47 16.36
N MET A 160 0.37 15.22 15.90
CA MET A 160 0.03 14.85 14.53
C MET A 160 -1.22 13.98 14.47
N LEU A 161 -2.03 14.17 13.43
CA LEU A 161 -3.27 13.45 13.17
C LEU A 161 -3.18 12.71 11.84
N ASP A 162 -3.38 11.40 11.86
CA ASP A 162 -3.44 10.51 10.70
C ASP A 162 -4.91 10.16 10.41
N LEU A 163 -5.46 10.73 9.34
CA LEU A 163 -6.88 10.64 8.99
C LEU A 163 -7.12 9.48 8.00
N GLY A 164 -7.76 8.43 8.46
CA GLY A 164 -7.87 7.16 7.76
C GLY A 164 -6.55 6.37 7.89
N CYS A 165 -6.11 6.17 9.13
CA CYS A 165 -4.79 5.59 9.43
C CYS A 165 -4.65 4.10 9.03
N GLY A 166 -5.75 3.42 8.75
CA GLY A 166 -5.78 2.02 8.38
C GLY A 166 -5.04 1.12 9.38
N ASP A 167 -4.04 0.39 8.91
CA ASP A 167 -3.19 -0.50 9.72
C ASP A 167 -2.10 0.24 10.54
N GLY A 168 -2.10 1.55 10.52
CA GLY A 168 -1.19 2.39 11.29
C GLY A 168 0.23 2.48 10.74
N SER A 169 0.46 2.14 9.47
CA SER A 169 1.80 2.15 8.88
C SER A 169 2.41 3.54 8.81
N LEU A 170 1.65 4.53 8.33
CA LEU A 170 2.10 5.92 8.31
C LEU A 170 2.15 6.48 9.74
N THR A 171 1.19 6.12 10.60
CA THR A 171 1.15 6.50 12.02
C THR A 171 2.46 6.17 12.73
N VAL A 172 3.05 4.98 12.47
CA VAL A 172 4.38 4.58 13.01
C VAL A 172 5.49 5.53 12.53
N GLU A 173 5.48 5.90 11.26
CA GLU A 173 6.53 6.81 10.76
C GLU A 173 6.34 8.23 11.32
N MET A 174 5.10 8.69 11.45
CA MET A 174 4.79 9.98 12.08
C MET A 174 5.21 10.02 13.56
N SER A 175 5.08 8.90 14.28
CA SER A 175 5.44 8.81 15.69
C SER A 175 6.92 9.05 15.99
N ARG A 176 7.79 8.95 14.99
CA ARG A 176 9.22 9.26 15.11
C ARG A 176 9.52 10.75 15.21
N PHE A 177 8.58 11.59 14.84
CA PHE A 177 8.74 13.03 14.73
C PHE A 177 7.82 13.82 15.64
N ALA A 178 6.80 13.17 16.19
CA ALA A 178 5.78 13.80 17.01
C ALA A 178 5.88 13.38 18.48
N GLU A 179 5.49 14.26 19.38
CA GLU A 179 5.32 13.92 20.79
C GLU A 179 4.05 13.10 21.02
N ARG A 180 3.03 13.35 20.20
CA ARG A 180 1.79 12.58 20.19
C ARG A 180 1.25 12.40 18.78
N VAL A 181 0.81 11.19 18.46
CA VAL A 181 0.11 10.90 17.22
C VAL A 181 -1.27 10.36 17.52
N ILE A 182 -2.27 10.85 16.77
CA ILE A 182 -3.63 10.36 16.81
C ILE A 182 -3.90 9.71 15.45
N GLY A 183 -4.16 8.41 15.42
CA GLY A 183 -4.63 7.71 14.24
C GLY A 183 -6.14 7.50 14.29
N VAL A 184 -6.85 7.81 13.22
CA VAL A 184 -8.30 7.66 13.13
C VAL A 184 -8.66 6.77 11.97
N ASP A 185 -9.48 5.76 12.22
CA ASP A 185 -10.08 4.95 11.16
C ASP A 185 -11.45 4.43 11.64
N TYR A 186 -12.38 4.23 10.72
CA TYR A 186 -13.69 3.67 11.06
C TYR A 186 -13.70 2.13 11.07
N ASN A 187 -12.69 1.49 10.45
CA ASN A 187 -12.62 0.04 10.31
C ASN A 187 -11.97 -0.61 11.56
N PRO A 188 -12.76 -1.38 12.36
CA PRO A 188 -12.24 -1.97 13.58
C PRO A 188 -11.17 -3.05 13.36
N GLU A 189 -11.17 -3.74 12.22
CA GLU A 189 -10.19 -4.78 11.90
C GLU A 189 -8.82 -4.15 11.59
N LEU A 190 -8.81 -3.05 10.83
CA LEU A 190 -7.58 -2.30 10.54
C LEU A 190 -7.02 -1.69 11.83
N LEU A 191 -7.88 -1.09 12.67
CA LEU A 191 -7.44 -0.55 13.96
C LEU A 191 -6.93 -1.62 14.92
N ALA A 192 -7.49 -2.84 14.90
CA ALA A 192 -6.94 -3.94 15.69
C ALA A 192 -5.51 -4.28 15.24
N SER A 193 -5.26 -4.31 13.93
CA SER A 193 -3.92 -4.51 13.35
C SER A 193 -2.98 -3.36 13.72
N ALA A 194 -3.46 -2.10 13.61
CA ALA A 194 -2.71 -0.92 14.01
C ALA A 194 -2.32 -0.99 15.50
N ARG A 195 -3.27 -1.33 16.38
CA ARG A 195 -3.01 -1.46 17.82
C ARG A 195 -1.95 -2.49 18.12
N GLN A 196 -2.07 -3.69 17.55
CA GLN A 196 -1.05 -4.74 17.71
C GLN A 196 0.34 -4.27 17.25
N ARG A 197 0.41 -3.46 16.20
CA ARG A 197 1.65 -2.87 15.71
C ARG A 197 2.24 -1.85 16.70
N MET A 198 1.40 -0.94 17.24
CA MET A 198 1.83 0.05 18.23
C MET A 198 2.36 -0.63 19.50
N ASP A 199 1.61 -1.62 20.01
CA ASP A 199 1.99 -2.40 21.22
C ASP A 199 3.34 -3.10 21.01
N ARG A 200 3.55 -3.73 19.85
CA ARG A 200 4.82 -4.42 19.52
C ARG A 200 6.01 -3.48 19.45
N LEU A 201 5.80 -2.25 19.01
CA LEU A 201 6.84 -1.23 18.89
C LEU A 201 7.01 -0.36 20.14
N GLY A 202 6.17 -0.56 21.17
CA GLY A 202 6.19 0.23 22.40
C GLY A 202 5.83 1.70 22.20
N LEU A 203 4.93 2.01 21.27
CA LEU A 203 4.55 3.38 20.89
C LEU A 203 3.41 3.89 21.79
N GLU A 204 3.69 4.14 23.08
CA GLU A 204 2.70 4.58 24.08
C GLU A 204 2.12 5.97 23.81
N HIS A 205 2.81 6.81 23.04
CA HIS A 205 2.38 8.16 22.66
C HIS A 205 1.47 8.20 21.43
N VAL A 206 1.07 7.03 20.90
CA VAL A 206 0.11 6.91 19.81
C VAL A 206 -1.28 6.55 20.37
N THR A 207 -2.29 7.32 19.98
CA THR A 207 -3.70 7.05 20.32
C THR A 207 -4.44 6.64 19.05
N LEU A 208 -5.20 5.55 19.08
CA LEU A 208 -6.03 5.09 17.96
C LEU A 208 -7.52 5.26 18.28
N LEU A 209 -8.26 5.94 17.40
CA LEU A 209 -9.67 6.24 17.53
C LEU A 209 -10.49 5.54 16.45
N ALA A 210 -11.55 4.86 16.88
CA ALA A 210 -12.50 4.20 15.98
C ALA A 210 -13.65 5.17 15.66
N GLU A 211 -13.40 6.14 14.79
CA GLU A 211 -14.37 7.21 14.45
C GLU A 211 -14.40 7.45 12.95
N ASP A 212 -15.52 8.04 12.49
CA ASP A 212 -15.64 8.52 11.10
C ASP A 212 -14.90 9.85 10.97
N VAL A 213 -14.05 9.96 9.94
CA VAL A 213 -13.24 11.16 9.68
C VAL A 213 -14.12 12.40 9.43
N GLY A 214 -15.33 12.22 8.90
CA GLY A 214 -16.29 13.32 8.68
C GLY A 214 -16.91 13.89 9.96
N SER A 215 -16.77 13.20 11.11
CA SER A 215 -17.46 13.57 12.37
C SER A 215 -16.64 13.26 13.63
N LEU A 216 -15.42 13.78 13.71
CA LEU A 216 -14.48 13.51 14.80
C LEU A 216 -14.86 14.22 16.10
N SER A 217 -14.76 13.48 17.22
CA SER A 217 -15.01 13.98 18.57
C SER A 217 -13.86 14.80 19.18
N LEU A 218 -12.72 14.91 18.47
CA LEU A 218 -11.57 15.68 18.93
C LEU A 218 -11.88 17.18 19.10
N GLU A 219 -11.24 17.79 20.10
CA GLU A 219 -11.37 19.21 20.35
C GLU A 219 -10.84 20.05 19.18
N PRO A 220 -11.51 21.16 18.81
CA PRO A 220 -11.01 22.08 17.81
C PRO A 220 -9.63 22.61 18.18
N GLN A 221 -8.78 22.86 17.18
CA GLN A 221 -7.45 23.46 17.35
C GLN A 221 -6.55 22.66 18.30
N SER A 222 -6.63 21.34 18.23
CA SER A 222 -5.89 20.42 19.11
C SER A 222 -4.67 19.78 18.45
N VAL A 223 -4.50 19.92 17.13
CA VAL A 223 -3.41 19.27 16.37
C VAL A 223 -2.62 20.29 15.55
N ASP A 224 -1.34 19.98 15.29
CA ASP A 224 -0.43 20.85 14.55
C ASP A 224 -0.31 20.43 13.09
N VAL A 225 -0.43 19.13 12.83
CA VAL A 225 -0.38 18.55 11.48
C VAL A 225 -1.51 17.53 11.35
N ALA A 226 -2.23 17.59 10.25
CA ALA A 226 -3.18 16.57 9.83
C ALA A 226 -2.75 16.00 8.48
N VAL A 227 -2.85 14.69 8.32
CA VAL A 227 -2.44 13.98 7.09
C VAL A 227 -3.58 13.10 6.62
N PHE A 228 -3.91 13.19 5.33
CA PHE A 228 -4.63 12.17 4.58
C PHE A 228 -3.62 11.43 3.71
N SER A 229 -3.52 10.13 3.85
CA SER A 229 -2.66 9.29 3.03
C SER A 229 -3.46 8.16 2.41
N GLN A 230 -3.88 8.32 1.16
CA GLN A 230 -4.68 7.36 0.41
C GLN A 230 -5.99 6.99 1.14
N SER A 231 -6.63 7.95 1.79
CA SER A 231 -7.81 7.72 2.62
C SER A 231 -9.00 8.60 2.23
N LEU A 232 -8.75 9.73 1.60
CA LEU A 232 -9.79 10.69 1.24
C LEU A 232 -10.75 10.13 0.16
N HIS A 233 -10.24 9.31 -0.76
CA HIS A 233 -11.05 8.67 -1.81
C HIS A 233 -11.99 7.57 -1.28
N HIS A 234 -11.88 7.19 -0.02
CA HIS A 234 -12.82 6.28 0.66
C HIS A 234 -13.99 7.00 1.31
N LEU A 235 -13.92 8.32 1.50
CA LEU A 235 -15.00 9.09 2.10
C LEU A 235 -16.16 9.30 1.11
N ASP A 236 -17.39 9.25 1.61
CA ASP A 236 -18.57 9.61 0.80
C ASP A 236 -18.55 11.11 0.43
N ASP A 237 -18.09 11.94 1.35
CA ASP A 237 -17.86 13.38 1.17
C ASP A 237 -16.42 13.76 1.56
N PRO A 238 -15.48 13.80 0.59
CA PRO A 238 -14.09 14.22 0.83
C PRO A 238 -13.97 15.64 1.41
N PHE A 239 -14.87 16.54 1.02
CA PHE A 239 -14.85 17.91 1.51
C PHE A 239 -15.18 18.00 3.01
N SER A 240 -16.05 17.13 3.52
CA SER A 240 -16.32 17.05 4.96
C SER A 240 -15.06 16.65 5.74
N GLY A 241 -14.26 15.71 5.24
CA GLY A 241 -12.98 15.33 5.83
C GLY A 241 -11.98 16.49 5.89
N ILE A 242 -11.84 17.24 4.78
CA ILE A 242 -10.98 18.44 4.71
C ILE A 242 -11.45 19.51 5.70
N ARG A 243 -12.75 19.74 5.83
CA ARG A 243 -13.31 20.67 6.82
C ARG A 243 -13.05 20.24 8.26
N GLN A 244 -13.11 18.93 8.54
CA GLN A 244 -12.74 18.41 9.86
C GLN A 244 -11.26 18.63 10.15
N ALA A 245 -10.37 18.39 9.20
CA ALA A 245 -8.96 18.71 9.34
C ALA A 245 -8.75 20.19 9.64
N TYR A 246 -9.44 21.09 8.92
CA TYR A 246 -9.38 22.52 9.19
C TYR A 246 -9.83 22.87 10.61
N ARG A 247 -10.93 22.29 11.08
CA ARG A 247 -11.45 22.51 12.45
C ARG A 247 -10.44 22.10 13.51
N LEU A 248 -9.77 20.98 13.31
CA LEU A 248 -8.89 20.37 14.30
C LEU A 248 -7.48 20.97 14.33
N LEU A 249 -6.99 21.49 13.22
CA LEU A 249 -5.69 22.13 13.16
C LEU A 249 -5.65 23.41 14.00
N ARG A 250 -4.53 23.68 14.67
CA ARG A 250 -4.25 24.99 15.29
C ARG A 250 -4.02 26.05 14.22
N PRO A 251 -4.16 27.35 14.51
CA PRO A 251 -3.70 28.41 13.63
C PRO A 251 -2.21 28.21 13.27
N GLY A 252 -1.87 28.31 12.00
CA GLY A 252 -0.55 27.96 11.48
C GLY A 252 -0.30 26.47 11.25
N GLY A 253 -1.24 25.61 11.61
CA GLY A 253 -1.15 24.16 11.41
C GLY A 253 -1.25 23.74 9.94
N LEU A 254 -0.70 22.59 9.62
CA LEU A 254 -0.55 22.07 8.27
C LEU A 254 -1.52 20.93 7.98
N LEU A 255 -2.26 21.02 6.88
CA LEU A 255 -2.88 19.88 6.24
C LEU A 255 -1.98 19.38 5.10
N ALA A 256 -1.68 18.09 5.09
CA ALA A 256 -1.03 17.42 3.97
C ALA A 256 -1.94 16.29 3.45
N VAL A 257 -2.13 16.23 2.14
CA VAL A 257 -2.97 15.24 1.45
C VAL A 257 -2.12 14.53 0.43
N MET A 258 -2.04 13.20 0.53
CA MET A 258 -1.43 12.33 -0.46
C MET A 258 -2.53 11.44 -1.03
N GLU A 259 -2.87 11.64 -2.30
CA GLU A 259 -3.99 10.97 -2.94
C GLU A 259 -3.68 10.52 -4.37
N LEU A 260 -4.56 9.70 -4.92
CA LEU A 260 -4.50 9.32 -6.33
C LEU A 260 -4.88 10.49 -7.22
N ALA A 261 -4.11 10.70 -8.29
CA ALA A 261 -4.60 11.47 -9.43
C ALA A 261 -5.75 10.73 -10.11
N ALA A 262 -6.69 11.48 -10.68
CA ALA A 262 -7.82 10.91 -11.43
C ALA A 262 -7.33 9.93 -12.50
N HIS A 263 -8.02 8.80 -12.61
CA HIS A 263 -7.66 7.71 -13.52
C HIS A 263 -8.91 6.99 -14.06
N ASP A 264 -8.75 6.25 -15.15
CA ASP A 264 -9.80 5.50 -15.82
C ASP A 264 -9.97 4.05 -15.33
N GLN A 265 -9.22 3.65 -14.29
CA GLN A 265 -9.19 2.29 -13.76
C GLN A 265 -10.41 2.00 -12.87
N LEU A 266 -11.60 1.85 -13.48
CA LEU A 266 -12.87 1.72 -12.76
C LEU A 266 -12.96 0.46 -11.87
N TRP A 267 -12.10 -0.53 -12.08
CA TRP A 267 -12.05 -1.73 -11.25
C TRP A 267 -11.72 -1.45 -9.77
N VAL A 268 -11.08 -0.31 -9.46
CA VAL A 268 -10.78 0.09 -8.07
C VAL A 268 -12.06 0.38 -7.29
N LEU A 269 -13.09 0.92 -7.95
CA LEU A 269 -14.38 1.21 -7.32
C LEU A 269 -15.07 -0.08 -6.90
N GLU A 270 -14.99 -1.13 -7.73
CA GLU A 270 -15.64 -2.41 -7.48
C GLU A 270 -14.84 -3.29 -6.51
N LYS A 271 -13.52 -3.42 -6.73
CA LYS A 271 -12.66 -4.36 -6.00
C LYS A 271 -12.08 -3.80 -4.72
N LEU A 272 -11.67 -2.52 -4.73
CA LEU A 272 -11.06 -1.86 -3.57
C LEU A 272 -12.07 -0.99 -2.80
N LYS A 273 -13.32 -0.93 -3.28
CA LYS A 273 -14.40 -0.14 -2.68
C LYS A 273 -14.08 1.35 -2.56
N HIS A 274 -13.24 1.85 -3.49
CA HIS A 274 -13.02 3.29 -3.58
C HIS A 274 -14.35 3.99 -3.93
N LYS A 275 -14.62 5.12 -3.32
CA LYS A 275 -15.78 5.96 -3.65
C LYS A 275 -15.46 6.89 -4.82
N TRP A 276 -14.18 7.23 -4.98
CA TRP A 276 -13.67 8.16 -5.98
C TRP A 276 -12.52 7.52 -6.77
N PRO A 277 -12.48 7.68 -8.11
CA PRO A 277 -11.39 7.17 -8.94
C PRO A 277 -10.19 8.13 -8.96
N GLY A 278 -9.79 8.64 -7.79
CA GLY A 278 -8.79 9.70 -7.66
C GLY A 278 -9.36 11.10 -7.83
N PHE A 279 -8.48 12.10 -7.79
CA PHE A 279 -8.82 13.51 -7.84
C PHE A 279 -8.17 14.20 -9.03
N GLU A 280 -8.94 15.05 -9.72
CA GLU A 280 -8.41 15.90 -10.78
C GLU A 280 -7.43 16.94 -10.20
N GLN A 281 -6.47 17.35 -11.02
CA GLN A 281 -5.53 18.41 -10.67
C GLN A 281 -6.29 19.68 -10.24
N GLU A 282 -5.79 20.35 -9.23
CA GLU A 282 -6.42 21.53 -8.61
C GLU A 282 -7.73 21.26 -7.85
N HIS A 283 -8.34 20.06 -7.97
CA HIS A 283 -9.58 19.75 -7.24
C HIS A 283 -9.35 19.72 -5.73
N LEU A 284 -8.24 19.08 -5.29
CA LEU A 284 -7.86 19.08 -3.88
C LEU A 284 -7.60 20.50 -3.38
N LEU A 285 -6.86 21.30 -4.15
CA LEU A 285 -6.59 22.71 -3.78
C LEU A 285 -7.88 23.52 -3.66
N LYS A 286 -8.85 23.31 -4.56
CA LYS A 286 -10.13 24.00 -4.50
C LYS A 286 -10.91 23.65 -3.23
N MET A 287 -11.00 22.36 -2.89
CA MET A 287 -11.63 21.92 -1.65
C MET A 287 -10.92 22.49 -0.40
N MET A 288 -9.59 22.51 -0.41
CA MET A 288 -8.81 23.09 0.68
C MET A 288 -9.02 24.60 0.79
N GLN A 289 -9.06 25.32 -0.34
CA GLN A 289 -9.35 26.76 -0.36
C GLN A 289 -10.75 27.08 0.15
N GLU A 290 -11.75 26.30 -0.29
CA GLU A 290 -13.13 26.46 0.18
C GLU A 290 -13.30 26.15 1.69
N ALA A 291 -12.46 25.26 2.23
CA ALA A 291 -12.39 24.99 3.67
C ALA A 291 -11.69 26.08 4.48
N GLY A 292 -10.98 27.02 3.82
CA GLY A 292 -10.32 28.15 4.46
C GLY A 292 -8.79 28.03 4.56
N PHE A 293 -8.17 27.00 3.97
CA PHE A 293 -6.71 26.88 3.94
C PHE A 293 -6.06 27.91 3.02
N SER A 294 -4.89 28.39 3.44
CA SER A 294 -4.02 29.30 2.68
C SER A 294 -2.67 28.63 2.35
N GLY A 295 -1.81 29.35 1.62
CA GLY A 295 -0.46 28.84 1.28
C GLY A 295 -0.46 27.53 0.50
N LEU A 296 -1.51 27.30 -0.27
CA LEU A 296 -1.78 26.06 -1.01
C LEU A 296 -0.66 25.70 -1.97
N LYS A 297 -0.30 24.43 -2.00
CA LYS A 297 0.67 23.85 -2.95
C LYS A 297 0.19 22.46 -3.35
N GLU A 298 0.40 22.13 -4.62
CA GLU A 298 0.13 20.81 -5.18
C GLU A 298 1.30 20.37 -6.04
N GLU A 299 1.62 19.08 -5.97
CA GLU A 299 2.64 18.43 -6.79
C GLU A 299 2.11 17.10 -7.26
N ILE A 300 2.11 16.86 -8.57
CA ILE A 300 1.86 15.52 -9.12
C ILE A 300 3.20 14.80 -9.18
N LEU A 301 3.31 13.67 -8.52
CA LEU A 301 4.54 12.90 -8.51
C LEU A 301 4.74 12.19 -9.85
N PRO A 302 5.99 12.10 -10.33
CA PRO A 302 6.26 11.36 -11.56
C PRO A 302 5.90 9.89 -11.39
N GLN A 303 5.19 9.36 -12.38
CA GLN A 303 4.81 7.96 -12.45
C GLN A 303 6.04 7.10 -12.79
N SER A 304 6.35 6.12 -11.95
CA SER A 304 7.42 5.17 -12.23
C SER A 304 7.01 4.21 -13.36
N ARG A 305 8.01 3.69 -14.08
CA ARG A 305 7.75 2.77 -15.20
C ARG A 305 7.05 1.49 -14.70
N GLY A 306 5.80 1.29 -15.13
CA GLY A 306 4.97 0.14 -14.75
C GLY A 306 3.97 0.39 -13.63
N GLU A 307 3.98 1.55 -12.98
CA GLU A 307 2.90 1.99 -12.08
C GLU A 307 1.65 2.37 -12.88
N LEU A 308 0.49 1.95 -12.38
CA LEU A 308 -0.80 2.25 -13.03
C LEU A 308 -1.37 3.62 -12.63
N PHE A 309 -0.88 4.18 -11.54
CA PHE A 309 -1.47 5.33 -10.90
C PHE A 309 -0.43 6.41 -10.62
N GLN A 310 -0.83 7.66 -10.73
CA GLN A 310 -0.08 8.81 -10.27
C GLN A 310 -0.58 9.26 -8.90
N VAL A 311 0.30 9.89 -8.14
CA VAL A 311 -0.01 10.44 -6.82
C VAL A 311 0.02 11.96 -6.87
N ILE A 312 -0.97 12.58 -6.25
CA ILE A 312 -1.01 14.02 -5.98
C ILE A 312 -0.62 14.22 -4.52
N LEU A 313 0.29 15.16 -4.28
CA LEU A 313 0.56 15.72 -2.97
C LEU A 313 0.01 17.15 -2.92
N ALA A 314 -0.92 17.42 -2.01
CA ALA A 314 -1.43 18.76 -1.78
C ALA A 314 -1.17 19.19 -0.33
N MET A 315 -0.93 20.46 -0.10
CA MET A 315 -0.69 21.03 1.22
C MET A 315 -1.40 22.37 1.36
N GLY A 316 -1.83 22.70 2.58
CA GLY A 316 -2.36 23.99 2.94
C GLY A 316 -2.16 24.28 4.43
N VAL A 317 -2.09 25.54 4.75
CA VAL A 317 -1.91 26.04 6.11
C VAL A 317 -3.23 26.62 6.60
N ARG A 318 -3.60 26.31 7.84
CA ARG A 318 -4.71 26.99 8.51
C ARG A 318 -4.24 28.38 8.97
N ASP A 319 -4.92 29.43 8.54
CA ASP A 319 -4.69 30.80 9.04
C ASP A 319 -5.20 30.99 10.47
#